data_4b173771c646fe875395a8b8245aad51
#
_entry.id   4b173771c646fe875395a8b8245aad51
#
_cell.length_a   1.000
_cell.length_b   1.000
_cell.length_c   1.000
_cell.angle_alpha   90.00
_cell.angle_beta   90.00
_cell.angle_gamma   90.00
#
_symmetry.space_group_name_H-M   'P 1'
#
loop_
_entity.id
_entity.type
_entity.pdbx_description
1 polymer ?
#
loop_
_entity_poly.entity_id
_entity_poly.type
_entity_poly.pdbx_seq_one_letter_code
_entity_poly.pdbx_strand_id
1 'polypeptide(L)'
;MTLRQLIDDHDPESKQPYHAVEFLCVEEATGRLDGYLAVATRLAHDCIRAQSEQLKGRGMAVRSVGIIDSSSRKQVSLPSILASHALIHAADGDHFRNALFVAAEQCRLQVCRIPARRLEAHAGKCLRRPIEQILGTVNKLGLGKGPPWGADQKKAALLAWSLLAL
;
A
#
# COMPACT_ATOMS: atom_id res chain seq x y z
N MET A 1 4.53 7.79 3.03
CA MET A 1 5.31 6.96 2.11
C MET A 1 4.68 7.01 0.73
N THR A 2 5.47 7.16 -0.31
CA THR A 2 5.03 7.22 -1.71
C THR A 2 5.52 5.97 -2.44
N LEU A 3 4.87 5.59 -3.55
CA LEU A 3 5.28 4.46 -4.40
C LEU A 3 6.75 4.60 -4.87
N ARG A 4 7.18 5.82 -5.18
CA ARG A 4 8.55 6.11 -5.60
C ARG A 4 9.62 5.63 -4.61
N GLN A 5 9.31 5.56 -3.32
CA GLN A 5 10.24 5.08 -2.29
C GLN A 5 10.37 3.54 -2.25
N LEU A 6 9.55 2.82 -3.04
CA LEU A 6 9.55 1.36 -3.14
C LEU A 6 10.14 0.86 -4.46
N ILE A 7 10.61 1.77 -5.30
CA ILE A 7 11.19 1.49 -6.62
C ILE A 7 12.71 1.58 -6.49
N ASP A 8 13.41 0.65 -7.11
CA ASP A 8 14.86 0.73 -7.24
C ASP A 8 15.21 1.79 -8.30
N ASP A 9 15.90 2.85 -7.88
CA ASP A 9 16.34 3.91 -8.81
C ASP A 9 17.38 3.41 -9.81
N HIS A 10 18.04 2.28 -9.54
CA HIS A 10 19.02 1.64 -10.44
C HIS A 10 18.39 0.65 -11.41
N ASP A 11 17.13 0.26 -11.20
CA ASP A 11 16.38 -0.63 -12.08
C ASP A 11 15.02 -0.02 -12.43
N PRO A 12 14.91 0.69 -13.58
CA PRO A 12 13.67 1.30 -14.02
C PRO A 12 12.51 0.32 -14.22
N GLU A 13 12.80 -0.95 -14.53
CA GLU A 13 11.80 -2.01 -14.72
C GLU A 13 11.09 -2.35 -13.40
N SER A 14 11.75 -2.17 -12.25
CA SER A 14 11.17 -2.39 -10.93
C SER A 14 9.92 -1.54 -10.65
N LYS A 15 9.67 -0.51 -11.45
CA LYS A 15 8.48 0.35 -11.36
C LYS A 15 7.19 -0.35 -11.78
N GLN A 16 7.28 -1.27 -12.74
CA GLN A 16 6.17 -2.04 -13.27
C GLN A 16 6.60 -3.51 -13.44
N PRO A 17 6.76 -4.24 -12.34
CA PRO A 17 7.39 -5.57 -12.35
C PRO A 17 6.71 -6.58 -13.27
N TYR A 18 5.37 -6.57 -13.32
CA TYR A 18 4.62 -7.49 -14.17
C TYR A 18 4.69 -7.11 -15.65
N HIS A 19 4.76 -5.81 -15.97
CA HIS A 19 5.04 -5.38 -17.34
C HIS A 19 6.45 -5.77 -17.78
N ALA A 20 7.44 -5.68 -16.90
CA ALA A 20 8.82 -6.02 -17.19
C ALA A 20 9.00 -7.52 -17.56
N VAL A 21 8.08 -8.38 -17.13
CA VAL A 21 8.13 -9.82 -17.35
C VAL A 21 7.04 -10.33 -18.31
N GLU A 22 6.27 -9.44 -18.94
CA GLU A 22 5.10 -9.78 -19.76
C GLU A 22 5.40 -10.80 -20.87
N PHE A 23 6.59 -10.73 -21.46
CA PHE A 23 7.00 -11.57 -22.59
C PHE A 23 7.96 -12.70 -22.21
N LEU A 24 8.21 -12.92 -20.92
CA LEU A 24 9.08 -13.99 -20.45
C LEU A 24 8.30 -15.29 -20.27
N CYS A 25 9.01 -16.42 -20.28
CA CYS A 25 8.42 -17.67 -19.85
C CYS A 25 8.07 -17.62 -18.35
N VAL A 26 7.14 -18.47 -17.91
CA VAL A 26 6.60 -18.42 -16.53
C VAL A 26 7.70 -18.59 -15.49
N GLU A 27 8.67 -19.44 -15.75
CA GLU A 27 9.77 -19.73 -14.82
C GLU A 27 10.68 -18.50 -14.64
N GLU A 28 11.10 -17.89 -15.74
CA GLU A 28 11.91 -16.66 -15.72
C GLU A 28 11.14 -15.49 -15.11
N ALA A 29 9.86 -15.33 -15.49
CA ALA A 29 8.98 -14.31 -14.93
C ALA A 29 8.86 -14.44 -13.41
N THR A 30 8.68 -15.67 -12.90
CA THR A 30 8.59 -15.92 -11.46
C THR A 30 9.87 -15.50 -10.74
N GLY A 31 11.03 -15.94 -11.24
CA GLY A 31 12.32 -15.59 -10.63
C GLY A 31 12.58 -14.08 -10.59
N ARG A 32 12.23 -13.35 -11.68
CA ARG A 32 12.36 -11.89 -11.71
C ARG A 32 11.39 -11.20 -10.76
N LEU A 33 10.13 -11.64 -10.71
CA LEU A 33 9.13 -11.07 -9.81
C LEU A 33 9.50 -11.27 -8.34
N ASP A 34 10.08 -12.42 -7.98
CA ASP A 34 10.58 -12.67 -6.63
C ASP A 34 11.73 -11.71 -6.29
N GLY A 35 12.63 -11.45 -7.23
CA GLY A 35 13.71 -10.47 -7.09
C GLY A 35 13.17 -9.05 -6.87
N TYR A 36 12.23 -8.61 -7.68
CA TYR A 36 11.58 -7.29 -7.53
C TYR A 36 10.84 -7.18 -6.18
N LEU A 37 10.15 -8.24 -5.76
CA LEU A 37 9.46 -8.27 -4.48
C LEU A 37 10.42 -8.15 -3.30
N ALA A 38 11.55 -8.83 -3.34
CA ALA A 38 12.58 -8.76 -2.31
C ALA A 38 13.13 -7.32 -2.18
N VAL A 39 13.46 -6.68 -3.31
CA VAL A 39 13.94 -5.29 -3.33
C VAL A 39 12.88 -4.33 -2.80
N ALA A 40 11.66 -4.39 -3.31
CA ALA A 40 10.56 -3.53 -2.85
C ALA A 40 10.26 -3.73 -1.36
N THR A 41 10.34 -4.97 -0.85
CA THR A 41 10.16 -5.28 0.57
C THR A 41 11.26 -4.66 1.42
N ARG A 42 12.53 -4.75 1.01
CA ARG A 42 13.65 -4.12 1.71
C ARG A 42 13.48 -2.60 1.77
N LEU A 43 13.15 -1.97 0.64
CA LEU A 43 12.92 -0.52 0.58
C LEU A 43 11.73 -0.10 1.46
N ALA A 44 10.64 -0.88 1.44
CA ALA A 44 9.49 -0.65 2.31
C ALA A 44 9.86 -0.76 3.80
N HIS A 45 10.65 -1.78 4.18
CA HIS A 45 11.12 -1.98 5.54
C HIS A 45 11.95 -0.78 6.01
N ASP A 46 12.90 -0.31 5.20
CA ASP A 46 13.75 0.82 5.53
C ASP A 46 12.93 2.11 5.69
N CYS A 47 11.96 2.33 4.80
CA CYS A 47 11.03 3.45 4.91
C CYS A 47 10.17 3.39 6.18
N ILE A 48 9.61 2.23 6.53
CA ILE A 48 8.80 2.05 7.75
C ILE A 48 9.65 2.31 8.98
N ARG A 49 10.86 1.80 9.03
CA ARG A 49 11.81 2.04 10.14
C ARG A 49 12.13 3.52 10.27
N ALA A 50 12.54 4.17 9.18
CA ALA A 50 12.89 5.59 9.20
C ALA A 50 11.73 6.46 9.69
N GLN A 51 10.50 6.20 9.22
CA GLN A 51 9.31 6.91 9.67
C GLN A 51 9.00 6.63 11.15
N SER A 52 9.17 5.39 11.59
CA SER A 52 8.94 5.01 13.00
C SER A 52 9.92 5.72 13.93
N GLU A 53 11.20 5.79 13.58
CA GLU A 53 12.21 6.51 14.35
C GLU A 53 11.95 8.02 14.38
N GLN A 54 11.57 8.61 13.23
CA GLN A 54 11.22 10.03 13.17
C GLN A 54 10.02 10.35 14.08
N LEU A 55 8.99 9.51 14.09
CA LEU A 55 7.82 9.67 14.95
C LEU A 55 8.15 9.46 16.42
N LYS A 56 9.01 8.48 16.73
CA LYS A 56 9.52 8.23 18.09
C LYS A 56 10.27 9.44 18.65
N GLY A 57 11.12 10.08 17.83
CA GLY A 57 11.79 11.33 18.21
C GLY A 57 10.83 12.48 18.52
N ARG A 58 9.56 12.38 18.09
CA ARG A 58 8.46 13.32 18.40
C ARG A 58 7.52 12.84 19.51
N GLY A 59 7.90 11.79 20.23
CA GLY A 59 7.11 11.22 21.32
C GLY A 59 5.92 10.35 20.86
N MET A 60 5.89 9.93 19.57
CA MET A 60 4.81 9.11 19.00
C MET A 60 5.31 7.70 18.72
N ALA A 61 4.45 6.69 18.93
CA ALA A 61 4.73 5.30 18.58
C ALA A 61 3.85 4.82 17.43
N VAL A 62 4.47 4.22 16.41
CA VAL A 62 3.74 3.51 15.36
C VAL A 62 3.30 2.16 15.91
N ARG A 63 2.01 1.84 15.83
CA ARG A 63 1.45 0.57 16.31
C ARG A 63 1.00 -0.33 15.18
N SER A 64 0.52 0.25 14.09
CA SER A 64 -0.06 -0.51 12.98
C SER A 64 0.17 0.17 11.64
N VAL A 65 0.08 -0.63 10.58
CA VAL A 65 0.10 -0.19 9.20
C VAL A 65 -1.22 -0.56 8.53
N GLY A 66 -1.88 0.43 7.94
CA GLY A 66 -3.09 0.23 7.14
C GLY A 66 -2.75 0.14 5.67
N ILE A 67 -3.24 -0.90 5.00
CA ILE A 67 -3.08 -1.10 3.55
C ILE A 67 -4.47 -1.15 2.90
N ILE A 68 -4.66 -0.31 1.89
CA ILE A 68 -5.90 -0.34 1.10
C ILE A 68 -5.69 -1.27 -0.08
N ASP A 69 -6.42 -2.38 -0.08
CA ASP A 69 -6.37 -3.36 -1.15
C ASP A 69 -7.22 -2.96 -2.36
N SER A 70 -6.85 -3.46 -3.53
CA SER A 70 -7.70 -3.44 -4.71
C SER A 70 -8.98 -4.27 -4.48
N SER A 71 -10.04 -3.97 -5.23
CA SER A 71 -11.41 -4.38 -4.89
C SER A 71 -11.72 -5.87 -5.01
N SER A 72 -10.86 -6.70 -5.62
CA SER A 72 -11.14 -8.13 -5.76
C SER A 72 -9.86 -8.94 -5.95
N ARG A 73 -9.49 -9.73 -4.95
CA ARG A 73 -8.55 -10.84 -5.14
C ARG A 73 -9.32 -12.09 -5.52
N LYS A 74 -9.41 -12.35 -6.81
CA LYS A 74 -9.46 -13.74 -7.29
C LYS A 74 -8.01 -14.20 -7.37
N GLN A 75 -7.70 -15.39 -6.86
CA GLN A 75 -6.43 -16.04 -7.14
C GLN A 75 -6.38 -16.31 -8.64
N VAL A 76 -5.56 -15.53 -9.36
CA VAL A 76 -5.36 -15.66 -10.79
C VAL A 76 -3.94 -16.20 -10.98
N SER A 77 -3.77 -17.21 -11.83
CA SER A 77 -2.46 -17.77 -12.12
C SER A 77 -1.56 -16.77 -12.85
N LEU A 78 -0.25 -16.86 -12.67
CA LEU A 78 0.70 -16.00 -13.36
C LEU A 78 0.52 -15.99 -14.88
N PRO A 79 0.37 -17.15 -15.57
CA PRO A 79 0.08 -17.14 -17.00
C PRO A 79 -1.17 -16.34 -17.38
N SER A 80 -2.23 -16.43 -16.57
CA SER A 80 -3.45 -15.68 -16.83
C SER A 80 -3.27 -14.16 -16.57
N ILE A 81 -2.43 -13.79 -15.62
CA ILE A 81 -2.07 -12.39 -15.40
C ILE A 81 -1.32 -11.86 -16.61
N LEU A 82 -0.26 -12.53 -17.05
CA LEU A 82 0.59 -12.10 -18.16
C LEU A 82 -0.15 -12.07 -19.50
N ALA A 83 -1.22 -12.84 -19.66
CA ALA A 83 -2.08 -12.82 -20.84
C ALA A 83 -3.09 -11.65 -20.88
N SER A 84 -3.12 -10.77 -19.86
CA SER A 84 -4.12 -9.71 -19.77
C SER A 84 -3.53 -8.40 -19.24
N HIS A 85 -3.45 -7.39 -20.09
CA HIS A 85 -2.93 -6.08 -19.74
C HIS A 85 -3.62 -5.46 -18.50
N ALA A 86 -4.95 -5.62 -18.37
CA ALA A 86 -5.69 -5.16 -17.19
C ALA A 86 -5.28 -5.90 -15.90
N LEU A 87 -4.95 -7.21 -15.99
CA LEU A 87 -4.49 -7.98 -14.86
C LEU A 87 -3.05 -7.66 -14.50
N ILE A 88 -2.19 -7.37 -15.48
CA ILE A 88 -0.81 -6.89 -15.27
C ILE A 88 -0.82 -5.61 -14.44
N HIS A 89 -1.58 -4.59 -14.83
CA HIS A 89 -1.71 -3.36 -14.04
C HIS A 89 -2.22 -3.59 -12.61
N ALA A 90 -3.19 -4.49 -12.44
CA ALA A 90 -3.69 -4.82 -11.12
C ALA A 90 -2.61 -5.52 -10.27
N ALA A 91 -1.85 -6.43 -10.89
CA ALA A 91 -0.77 -7.18 -10.25
C ALA A 91 0.41 -6.30 -9.87
N ASP A 92 0.80 -5.32 -10.69
CA ASP A 92 1.81 -4.31 -10.34
C ASP A 92 1.43 -3.56 -9.07
N GLY A 93 0.18 -3.14 -8.96
CA GLY A 93 -0.32 -2.50 -7.74
C GLY A 93 -0.30 -3.42 -6.52
N ASP A 94 -0.67 -4.68 -6.69
CA ASP A 94 -0.69 -5.67 -5.60
C ASP A 94 0.72 -6.09 -5.17
N HIS A 95 1.70 -6.06 -6.07
CA HIS A 95 3.11 -6.30 -5.78
C HIS A 95 3.61 -5.37 -4.67
N PHE A 96 3.43 -4.07 -4.82
CA PHE A 96 3.85 -3.10 -3.81
C PHE A 96 3.05 -3.17 -2.51
N ARG A 97 1.76 -3.52 -2.57
CA ARG A 97 0.95 -3.76 -1.37
C ARG A 97 1.46 -4.98 -0.59
N ASN A 98 1.92 -6.02 -1.30
CA ASN A 98 2.52 -7.20 -0.69
C ASN A 98 3.88 -6.88 -0.07
N ALA A 99 4.73 -6.10 -0.76
CA ALA A 99 6.00 -5.63 -0.21
C ALA A 99 5.80 -4.85 1.10
N LEU A 100 4.83 -3.95 1.13
CA LEU A 100 4.46 -3.20 2.34
C LEU A 100 3.95 -4.10 3.46
N PHE A 101 3.15 -5.10 3.13
CA PHE A 101 2.63 -6.06 4.09
C PHE A 101 3.76 -6.83 4.76
N VAL A 102 4.63 -7.46 3.97
CA VAL A 102 5.78 -8.24 4.49
C VAL A 102 6.73 -7.36 5.30
N ALA A 103 7.04 -6.16 4.80
CA ALA A 103 7.92 -5.22 5.50
C ALA A 103 7.36 -4.78 6.86
N ALA A 104 6.06 -4.53 6.95
CA ALA A 104 5.41 -4.16 8.20
C ALA A 104 5.42 -5.32 9.22
N GLU A 105 5.22 -6.56 8.77
CA GLU A 105 5.35 -7.75 9.62
C GLU A 105 6.79 -7.93 10.13
N GLN A 106 7.79 -7.71 9.26
CA GLN A 106 9.21 -7.72 9.66
C GLN A 106 9.53 -6.65 10.70
N CYS A 107 8.86 -5.50 10.64
CA CYS A 107 8.93 -4.45 11.66
C CYS A 107 8.10 -4.76 12.92
N ARG A 108 7.46 -5.92 13.02
CA ARG A 108 6.57 -6.34 14.12
C ARG A 108 5.40 -5.39 14.36
N LEU A 109 4.90 -4.76 13.30
CA LEU A 109 3.73 -3.91 13.35
C LEU A 109 2.47 -4.72 13.01
N GLN A 110 1.35 -4.38 13.65
CA GLN A 110 0.06 -4.92 13.23
C GLN A 110 -0.27 -4.41 11.82
N VAL A 111 -0.74 -5.31 10.95
CA VAL A 111 -1.16 -4.93 9.59
C VAL A 111 -2.65 -5.12 9.43
N CYS A 112 -3.33 -4.08 9.00
CA CYS A 112 -4.73 -4.10 8.64
C CYS A 112 -4.88 -3.89 7.13
N ARG A 113 -5.45 -4.87 6.43
CA ARG A 113 -5.73 -4.79 4.99
C ARG A 113 -7.23 -4.63 4.77
N ILE A 114 -7.63 -3.54 4.14
CA ILE A 114 -9.05 -3.22 3.89
C ILE A 114 -9.27 -3.02 2.39
N PRO A 115 -10.20 -3.77 1.76
CA PRO A 115 -10.59 -3.51 0.38
C PRO A 115 -11.14 -2.08 0.24
N ALA A 116 -10.72 -1.36 -0.81
CA ALA A 116 -11.10 0.03 -1.04
C ALA A 116 -12.63 0.25 -0.94
N ARG A 117 -13.43 -0.69 -1.47
CA ARG A 117 -14.90 -0.66 -1.42
C ARG A 117 -15.50 -0.78 -0.01
N ARG A 118 -14.73 -1.25 0.97
CA ARG A 118 -15.19 -1.43 2.36
C ARG A 118 -14.65 -0.37 3.32
N LEU A 119 -13.80 0.53 2.83
CA LEU A 119 -13.07 1.48 3.67
C LEU A 119 -14.03 2.41 4.43
N GLU A 120 -15.02 2.98 3.77
CA GLU A 120 -15.99 3.90 4.40
C GLU A 120 -16.86 3.21 5.44
N ALA A 121 -17.37 2.01 5.11
CA ALA A 121 -18.14 1.21 6.06
C ALA A 121 -17.31 0.79 7.27
N HIS A 122 -16.03 0.44 7.06
CA HIS A 122 -15.08 0.15 8.13
C HIS A 122 -14.87 1.37 9.02
N ALA A 123 -14.61 2.53 8.43
CA ALA A 123 -14.39 3.78 9.16
C ALA A 123 -15.62 4.19 9.97
N GLY A 124 -16.82 4.13 9.40
CA GLY A 124 -18.06 4.42 10.11
C GLY A 124 -18.25 3.52 11.34
N LYS A 125 -17.94 2.22 11.20
CA LYS A 125 -18.01 1.26 12.30
C LYS A 125 -16.99 1.54 13.39
N CYS A 126 -15.73 1.75 13.04
CA CYS A 126 -14.64 1.98 14.01
C CYS A 126 -14.80 3.31 14.74
N LEU A 127 -15.13 4.39 14.01
CA LEU A 127 -15.24 5.73 14.54
C LEU A 127 -16.61 6.02 15.18
N ARG A 128 -17.61 5.13 14.99
CA ARG A 128 -18.98 5.26 15.52
C ARG A 128 -19.63 6.61 15.19
N ARG A 129 -19.42 7.08 13.96
CA ARG A 129 -19.92 8.38 13.46
C ARG A 129 -20.52 8.23 12.07
N PRO A 130 -21.46 9.08 11.66
CA PRO A 130 -21.94 9.16 10.29
C PRO A 130 -20.79 9.42 9.32
N ILE A 131 -20.78 8.71 8.18
CA ILE A 131 -19.68 8.77 7.23
C ILE A 131 -19.47 10.18 6.65
N GLU A 132 -20.52 10.96 6.49
CA GLU A 132 -20.47 12.34 6.00
C GLU A 132 -19.65 13.24 6.93
N GLN A 133 -19.79 13.06 8.24
CA GLN A 133 -19.02 13.80 9.26
C GLN A 133 -17.55 13.39 9.22
N ILE A 134 -17.29 12.10 9.06
CA ILE A 134 -15.93 11.54 8.97
C ILE A 134 -15.23 12.11 7.73
N LEU A 135 -15.86 12.01 6.56
CA LEU A 135 -15.30 12.52 5.30
C LEU A 135 -15.12 14.04 5.34
N GLY A 136 -16.06 14.78 5.95
CA GLY A 136 -15.93 16.20 6.20
C GLY A 136 -14.67 16.53 7.02
N THR A 137 -14.39 15.74 8.06
CA THR A 137 -13.17 15.91 8.89
C THR A 137 -11.91 15.59 8.07
N VAL A 138 -11.89 14.47 7.35
CA VAL A 138 -10.75 14.09 6.47
C VAL A 138 -10.47 15.18 5.44
N ASN A 139 -11.49 15.76 4.82
CA ASN A 139 -11.30 16.86 3.88
C ASN A 139 -10.65 18.09 4.52
N LYS A 140 -11.02 18.40 5.76
CA LYS A 140 -10.44 19.53 6.52
C LYS A 140 -9.00 19.30 6.94
N LEU A 141 -8.54 18.06 7.11
CA LEU A 141 -7.15 17.75 7.44
C LEU A 141 -6.16 18.25 6.39
N GLY A 142 -6.58 18.38 5.13
CA GLY A 142 -5.76 18.90 4.04
C GLY A 142 -5.63 20.42 4.02
N LEU A 143 -6.48 21.14 4.76
CA LEU A 143 -6.43 22.60 4.82
C LEU A 143 -5.11 23.03 5.48
N GLY A 144 -4.33 23.84 4.76
CA GLY A 144 -3.02 24.32 5.22
C GLY A 144 -1.86 23.33 5.07
N LYS A 145 -2.08 22.13 4.51
CA LYS A 145 -1.01 21.13 4.25
C LYS A 145 -0.35 21.29 2.87
N GLY A 146 -0.99 22.01 1.94
CA GLY A 146 -0.56 22.10 0.56
C GLY A 146 -0.81 20.82 -0.24
N PRO A 147 -0.57 20.84 -1.58
CA PRO A 147 -0.69 19.66 -2.42
C PRO A 147 0.43 18.65 -2.13
N PRO A 148 0.21 17.32 -2.37
CA PRO A 148 -1.06 16.76 -2.84
C PRO A 148 -1.99 16.35 -1.68
N TRP A 149 -3.27 16.75 -1.73
CA TRP A 149 -4.33 16.22 -0.85
C TRP A 149 -5.45 15.63 -1.72
N GLY A 150 -5.10 14.62 -2.50
CA GLY A 150 -5.99 13.94 -3.44
C GLY A 150 -6.75 12.77 -2.81
N ALA A 151 -7.36 11.95 -3.67
CA ALA A 151 -8.18 10.82 -3.25
C ALA A 151 -7.39 9.79 -2.41
N ASP A 152 -6.15 9.51 -2.78
CA ASP A 152 -5.34 8.49 -2.10
C ASP A 152 -4.89 8.95 -0.72
N GLN A 153 -4.50 10.21 -0.56
CA GLN A 153 -4.16 10.79 0.73
C GLN A 153 -5.36 10.79 1.68
N LYS A 154 -6.55 11.12 1.16
CA LYS A 154 -7.80 11.10 1.93
C LYS A 154 -8.16 9.69 2.38
N LYS A 155 -8.06 8.70 1.50
CA LYS A 155 -8.30 7.29 1.84
C LYS A 155 -7.28 6.79 2.88
N ALA A 156 -6.00 7.12 2.70
CA ALA A 156 -4.96 6.76 3.67
C ALA A 156 -5.22 7.38 5.04
N ALA A 157 -5.59 8.68 5.10
CA ALA A 157 -5.94 9.35 6.33
C ALA A 157 -7.19 8.75 7.00
N LEU A 158 -8.20 8.39 6.20
CA LEU A 158 -9.42 7.73 6.68
C LEU A 158 -9.09 6.39 7.34
N LEU A 159 -8.26 5.56 6.68
CA LEU A 159 -7.84 4.28 7.22
C LEU A 159 -7.02 4.46 8.49
N ALA A 160 -6.03 5.36 8.47
CA ALA A 160 -5.20 5.63 9.64
C ALA A 160 -6.03 6.08 10.85
N TRP A 161 -6.99 6.99 10.64
CA TRP A 161 -7.89 7.43 11.71
C TRP A 161 -8.75 6.29 12.26
N SER A 162 -9.27 5.42 11.39
CA SER A 162 -10.04 4.25 11.83
C SER A 162 -9.21 3.29 12.70
N LEU A 163 -7.93 3.11 12.39
CA LEU A 163 -7.02 2.23 13.14
C LEU A 163 -6.63 2.83 14.51
N LEU A 164 -6.59 4.14 14.63
CA LEU A 164 -6.33 4.83 15.92
C LEU A 164 -7.50 4.71 16.90
N ALA A 165 -8.68 4.33 16.44
CA ALA A 165 -9.88 4.15 17.25
C ALA A 165 -10.10 2.70 17.73
N LEU A 166 -9.23 1.77 17.33
CA LEU A 166 -9.22 0.37 17.75
C LEU A 166 -8.33 0.19 18.97
#